data_77f0594014e7a853ba7ea3c887d303ae
#
_entry.id   77f0594014e7a853ba7ea3c887d303ae
#
_cell.length_a   1.000
_cell.length_b   1.000
_cell.length_c   1.000
_cell.angle_alpha   90.00
_cell.angle_beta   90.00
_cell.angle_gamma   90.00
#
_symmetry.space_group_name_H-M   'P 1'
#
loop_
_entity.id
_entity.type
_entity.pdbx_description
1 polymer ?
#
loop_
_entity_poly.entity_id
_entity_poly.type
_entity_poly.pdbx_seq_one_letter_code
_entity_poly.pdbx_strand_id
1 'polypeptide(L)'
;MSKRIEYIVDEILDQYMYADTSFRPWIIGFSGGKDSTVLLTLVWLALRKIKRDTITPFQLRRPIYVVCNDTMVENPIIATYVDEVLAQIETKAREEDLPIFVRKTEPKLEDSFWVNVIGKGYPVPNTAFRWCTDKMKIKPTARFIIEQVDECGEAIILIGTRKTESATRARSIKKHEVYGKRLTNHTILRNTYVYAPIKELMLEEVWYIINAIPSPWGFDNSILFNIYKDASADDYECPTVVTDKSHGSCGQSRFGCWVCTVVKDDKSMRSLIKNGREWMKPLYDFRIEIDQERNIIENRMPYRRDGRRAINDMGPYVFSYRAKMLRRLLEVQHDLQKHDPKIKLISDQELIAIQVNWYRDFNFGYQVSEIYNSIYKESFNMEENIKNKLEADLMKEICFENPEEGELIEQLLLLQRSKSLMQRRRGLKNEIESRLKEFVNNKKQ
;
A
#
# COMPACT_ATOMS: atom_id res chain seq x y z
N MET A 1 22.56 29.37 -1.67
CA MET A 1 21.35 28.60 -1.41
C MET A 1 20.10 29.27 -2.01
N SER A 2 19.77 30.51 -1.63
CA SER A 2 18.59 31.25 -2.14
C SER A 2 18.50 31.28 -3.67
N LYS A 3 19.57 31.67 -4.37
CA LYS A 3 19.60 31.68 -5.84
C LYS A 3 19.30 30.32 -6.50
N ARG A 4 19.69 29.22 -5.87
CA ARG A 4 19.40 27.88 -6.42
C ARG A 4 17.94 27.51 -6.24
N ILE A 5 17.35 27.91 -5.13
CA ILE A 5 15.91 27.71 -4.88
C ILE A 5 15.11 28.55 -5.88
N GLU A 6 15.46 29.82 -6.06
CA GLU A 6 14.84 30.70 -7.05
C GLU A 6 14.92 30.10 -8.45
N TYR A 7 16.09 29.61 -8.84
CA TYR A 7 16.28 28.95 -10.13
C TYR A 7 15.33 27.76 -10.32
N ILE A 8 15.20 26.88 -9.32
CA ILE A 8 14.29 25.73 -9.42
C ILE A 8 12.83 26.18 -9.47
N VAL A 9 12.45 27.19 -8.69
CA VAL A 9 11.10 27.77 -8.73
C VAL A 9 10.82 28.35 -10.12
N ASP A 10 11.79 29.04 -10.74
CA ASP A 10 11.64 29.58 -12.08
C ASP A 10 11.59 28.53 -13.17
N GLU A 11 12.35 27.43 -13.02
CA GLU A 11 12.22 26.26 -13.91
C GLU A 11 10.85 25.59 -13.82
N ILE A 12 10.30 25.45 -12.61
CA ILE A 12 8.96 24.92 -12.39
C ILE A 12 7.91 25.86 -13.00
N LEU A 13 8.05 27.17 -12.80
CA LEU A 13 7.19 28.19 -13.38
C LEU A 13 7.21 28.12 -14.91
N ASP A 14 8.40 28.09 -15.51
CA ASP A 14 8.57 28.02 -16.96
C ASP A 14 7.95 26.72 -17.53
N GLN A 15 8.16 25.59 -16.86
CA GLN A 15 7.56 24.32 -17.28
C GLN A 15 6.03 24.35 -17.17
N TYR A 16 5.47 25.00 -16.13
CA TYR A 16 4.03 25.11 -15.93
C TYR A 16 3.38 26.03 -16.99
N MET A 17 4.01 27.14 -17.29
CA MET A 17 3.42 28.22 -18.11
C MET A 17 3.72 28.10 -19.60
N TYR A 18 4.95 27.81 -19.95
CA TYR A 18 5.46 28.05 -21.30
C TYR A 18 5.97 26.82 -22.04
N ALA A 19 6.56 25.87 -21.32
CA ALA A 19 7.16 24.70 -21.96
C ALA A 19 6.11 23.66 -22.42
N ASP A 20 4.85 23.88 -22.09
CA ASP A 20 3.77 22.97 -22.41
C ASP A 20 2.51 23.72 -22.82
N THR A 21 2.15 23.61 -24.10
CA THR A 21 0.94 24.22 -24.66
C THR A 21 -0.35 23.44 -24.38
N SER A 22 -0.24 22.17 -23.94
CA SER A 22 -1.37 21.34 -23.61
C SER A 22 -1.76 21.47 -22.12
N PHE A 23 -3.04 21.28 -21.82
CA PHE A 23 -3.57 21.31 -20.45
C PHE A 23 -3.35 19.99 -19.70
N ARG A 24 -2.18 19.37 -19.85
CA ARG A 24 -1.84 18.14 -19.15
C ARG A 24 -1.88 18.32 -17.64
N PRO A 25 -2.63 17.52 -16.88
CA PRO A 25 -2.62 17.60 -15.43
C PRO A 25 -1.24 17.27 -14.88
N TRP A 26 -0.87 17.97 -13.80
CA TRP A 26 0.28 17.61 -13.00
C TRP A 26 -0.13 16.69 -11.85
N ILE A 27 0.62 15.61 -11.66
CA ILE A 27 0.37 14.62 -10.62
C ILE A 27 1.60 14.57 -9.72
N ILE A 28 1.52 15.14 -8.53
CA ILE A 28 2.60 15.16 -7.54
C ILE A 28 2.45 13.95 -6.65
N GLY A 29 3.41 13.01 -6.70
CA GLY A 29 3.49 11.93 -5.73
C GLY A 29 3.90 12.46 -4.36
N PHE A 30 2.97 12.45 -3.42
CA PHE A 30 3.17 12.99 -2.08
C PHE A 30 3.10 11.88 -1.03
N SER A 31 4.22 11.64 -0.35
CA SER A 31 4.32 10.64 0.72
C SER A 31 4.34 11.24 2.13
N GLY A 32 4.28 12.58 2.26
CA GLY A 32 4.52 13.27 3.52
C GLY A 32 5.99 13.32 3.94
N GLY A 33 6.90 12.67 3.19
CA GLY A 33 8.32 12.70 3.50
C GLY A 33 9.01 13.99 3.02
N LYS A 34 10.25 14.21 3.51
CA LYS A 34 11.03 15.42 3.27
C LYS A 34 11.12 15.85 1.80
N ASP A 35 11.37 14.89 0.91
CA ASP A 35 11.58 15.18 -0.51
C ASP A 35 10.28 15.57 -1.23
N SER A 36 9.17 14.88 -0.94
CA SER A 36 7.85 15.24 -1.48
C SER A 36 7.33 16.56 -0.92
N THR A 37 7.64 16.86 0.35
CA THR A 37 7.33 18.14 0.99
C THR A 37 8.07 19.29 0.32
N VAL A 38 9.38 19.15 0.08
CA VAL A 38 10.17 20.14 -0.66
C VAL A 38 9.65 20.34 -2.08
N LEU A 39 9.38 19.25 -2.80
CA LEU A 39 8.82 19.34 -4.16
C LEU A 39 7.52 20.15 -4.17
N LEU A 40 6.57 19.83 -3.30
CA LEU A 40 5.30 20.55 -3.23
C LEU A 40 5.49 22.01 -2.81
N THR A 41 6.39 22.29 -1.85
CA THR A 41 6.74 23.65 -1.44
C THR A 41 7.22 24.49 -2.64
N LEU A 42 8.14 23.96 -3.44
CA LEU A 42 8.68 24.69 -4.58
C LEU A 42 7.63 24.88 -5.69
N VAL A 43 6.78 23.89 -5.93
CA VAL A 43 5.64 24.03 -6.85
C VAL A 43 4.68 25.11 -6.36
N TRP A 44 4.35 25.12 -5.07
CA TRP A 44 3.47 26.14 -4.49
C TRP A 44 4.03 27.55 -4.62
N LEU A 45 5.32 27.72 -4.37
CA LEU A 45 6.00 29.00 -4.52
C LEU A 45 5.98 29.48 -5.98
N ALA A 46 6.14 28.56 -6.94
CA ALA A 46 6.04 28.88 -8.37
C ALA A 46 4.61 29.36 -8.71
N LEU A 47 3.57 28.69 -8.21
CA LEU A 47 2.17 29.10 -8.44
C LEU A 47 1.87 30.46 -7.81
N ARG A 48 2.34 30.73 -6.58
CA ARG A 48 2.21 32.05 -5.96
C ARG A 48 2.93 33.13 -6.78
N LYS A 49 4.10 32.84 -7.34
CA LYS A 49 4.83 33.76 -8.20
C LYS A 49 4.05 34.05 -9.48
N ILE A 50 3.51 33.03 -10.14
CA ILE A 50 2.64 33.20 -11.31
C ILE A 50 1.44 34.08 -10.95
N LYS A 51 0.72 33.75 -9.84
CA LYS A 51 -0.49 34.51 -9.45
C LYS A 51 -0.21 35.96 -9.14
N ARG A 52 0.95 36.28 -8.56
CA ARG A 52 1.36 37.67 -8.24
C ARG A 52 1.75 38.46 -9.51
N ASP A 53 2.49 37.82 -10.41
CA ASP A 53 3.14 38.51 -11.52
C ASP A 53 2.24 38.57 -12.78
N THR A 54 1.06 37.95 -12.76
CA THR A 54 0.17 37.88 -13.91
C THR A 54 -1.16 38.61 -13.68
N ILE A 55 -1.51 39.42 -14.68
CA ILE A 55 -2.72 40.27 -14.70
C ILE A 55 -3.98 39.46 -15.06
N THR A 56 -3.83 38.27 -15.64
CA THR A 56 -4.95 37.46 -16.13
C THR A 56 -5.16 36.18 -15.35
N PRO A 57 -6.39 35.91 -14.81
CA PRO A 57 -6.73 34.68 -14.06
C PRO A 57 -6.62 33.40 -14.89
N PHE A 58 -6.41 33.51 -16.19
CA PHE A 58 -6.39 32.39 -17.14
C PHE A 58 -5.20 31.45 -17.02
N GLN A 59 -4.16 31.84 -16.30
CA GLN A 59 -2.89 31.13 -16.34
C GLN A 59 -2.76 29.98 -15.35
N LEU A 60 -3.58 29.96 -14.28
CA LEU A 60 -3.60 28.84 -13.32
C LEU A 60 -4.74 27.85 -13.61
N ARG A 61 -4.87 27.37 -14.85
CA ARG A 61 -5.94 26.45 -15.23
C ARG A 61 -5.56 24.97 -15.20
N ARG A 62 -4.26 24.69 -15.23
CA ARG A 62 -3.79 23.32 -15.21
C ARG A 62 -4.00 22.71 -13.84
N PRO A 63 -4.77 21.62 -13.70
CA PRO A 63 -4.97 20.98 -12.42
C PRO A 63 -3.69 20.30 -11.92
N ILE A 64 -3.44 20.42 -10.64
CA ILE A 64 -2.32 19.80 -9.93
C ILE A 64 -2.91 18.87 -8.87
N TYR A 65 -2.75 17.59 -9.06
CA TYR A 65 -3.19 16.58 -8.11
C TYR A 65 -2.04 16.21 -7.17
N VAL A 66 -2.23 16.44 -5.86
CA VAL A 66 -1.35 15.94 -4.81
C VAL A 66 -1.84 14.56 -4.43
N VAL A 67 -1.15 13.54 -4.93
CA VAL A 67 -1.59 12.13 -4.81
C VAL A 67 -0.79 11.45 -3.72
N CYS A 68 -1.49 11.02 -2.67
CA CYS A 68 -0.95 10.19 -1.60
C CYS A 68 -1.49 8.78 -1.71
N ASN A 69 -0.61 7.78 -1.71
CA ASN A 69 -1.03 6.39 -1.71
C ASN A 69 -1.08 5.86 -0.27
N ASP A 70 -2.27 5.51 0.18
CA ASP A 70 -2.52 4.85 1.45
C ASP A 70 -2.52 3.33 1.24
N THR A 71 -1.63 2.63 1.90
CA THR A 71 -1.58 1.15 1.85
C THR A 71 -2.52 0.48 2.85
N MET A 72 -3.22 1.26 3.69
CA MET A 72 -4.07 0.82 4.79
C MET A 72 -3.32 0.09 5.92
N VAL A 73 -2.00 0.03 5.84
CA VAL A 73 -1.10 -0.58 6.86
C VAL A 73 0.12 0.30 7.11
N GLU A 74 -0.03 1.61 6.96
CA GLU A 74 1.02 2.57 7.29
C GLU A 74 1.25 2.65 8.80
N ASN A 75 2.44 3.12 9.18
CA ASN A 75 2.72 3.40 10.59
C ASN A 75 1.71 4.43 11.12
N PRO A 76 1.01 4.19 12.25
CA PRO A 76 -0.06 5.06 12.74
C PRO A 76 0.36 6.53 12.92
N ILE A 77 1.57 6.78 13.41
CA ILE A 77 2.09 8.16 13.58
C ILE A 77 2.20 8.85 12.22
N ILE A 78 2.71 8.12 11.22
CA ILE A 78 2.88 8.65 9.87
C ILE A 78 1.54 8.84 9.19
N ALA A 79 0.61 7.89 9.35
CA ALA A 79 -0.73 8.00 8.78
C ALA A 79 -1.46 9.25 9.30
N THR A 80 -1.48 9.46 10.63
CA THR A 80 -2.09 10.65 11.26
C THR A 80 -1.42 11.93 10.75
N TYR A 81 -0.09 12.01 10.78
CA TYR A 81 0.67 13.15 10.28
C TYR A 81 0.33 13.48 8.83
N VAL A 82 0.31 12.47 7.95
CA VAL A 82 0.03 12.66 6.53
C VAL A 82 -1.40 13.14 6.31
N ASP A 83 -2.38 12.60 7.03
CA ASP A 83 -3.78 13.02 6.92
C ASP A 83 -3.97 14.48 7.35
N GLU A 84 -3.33 14.91 8.42
CA GLU A 84 -3.35 16.31 8.86
C GLU A 84 -2.72 17.25 7.82
N VAL A 85 -1.56 16.87 7.27
CA VAL A 85 -0.89 17.65 6.22
C VAL A 85 -1.75 17.75 4.96
N LEU A 86 -2.35 16.66 4.51
CA LEU A 86 -3.21 16.65 3.33
C LEU A 86 -4.44 17.53 3.50
N ALA A 87 -5.07 17.51 4.68
CA ALA A 87 -6.21 18.36 5.00
C ALA A 87 -5.83 19.85 4.95
N GLN A 88 -4.66 20.20 5.48
CA GLN A 88 -4.18 21.60 5.41
C GLN A 88 -3.81 22.01 3.99
N ILE A 89 -3.19 21.13 3.19
CA ILE A 89 -2.91 21.39 1.78
C ILE A 89 -4.21 21.72 1.03
N GLU A 90 -5.26 20.90 1.20
CA GLU A 90 -6.53 21.11 0.51
C GLU A 90 -7.21 22.41 0.93
N THR A 91 -7.23 22.70 2.24
CA THR A 91 -7.81 23.92 2.78
C THR A 91 -7.10 25.15 2.27
N LYS A 92 -5.76 25.15 2.35
CA LYS A 92 -4.95 26.32 1.94
C LYS A 92 -4.95 26.55 0.45
N ALA A 93 -4.97 25.49 -0.34
CA ALA A 93 -5.10 25.60 -1.80
C ALA A 93 -6.40 26.30 -2.21
N ARG A 94 -7.50 25.95 -1.51
CA ARG A 94 -8.81 26.58 -1.73
C ARG A 94 -8.82 28.05 -1.28
N GLU A 95 -8.24 28.37 -0.12
CA GLU A 95 -8.13 29.74 0.34
C GLU A 95 -7.32 30.65 -0.60
N GLU A 96 -6.27 30.09 -1.19
CA GLU A 96 -5.41 30.80 -2.14
C GLU A 96 -5.91 30.69 -3.59
N ASP A 97 -7.05 30.06 -3.85
CA ASP A 97 -7.58 29.84 -5.20
C ASP A 97 -6.49 29.29 -6.16
N LEU A 98 -5.81 28.23 -5.72
CA LEU A 98 -4.83 27.50 -6.48
C LEU A 98 -5.43 26.21 -7.04
N PRO A 99 -5.07 25.78 -8.26
CA PRO A 99 -5.63 24.57 -8.89
C PRO A 99 -4.99 23.29 -8.33
N ILE A 100 -4.87 23.19 -7.00
CA ILE A 100 -4.29 22.06 -6.27
C ILE A 100 -5.43 21.24 -5.66
N PHE A 101 -5.44 19.95 -5.96
CA PHE A 101 -6.45 19.01 -5.50
C PHE A 101 -5.77 17.82 -4.81
N VAL A 102 -6.18 17.51 -3.59
CA VAL A 102 -5.68 16.34 -2.87
C VAL A 102 -6.44 15.10 -3.29
N ARG A 103 -5.71 13.99 -3.51
CA ARG A 103 -6.27 12.67 -3.81
C ARG A 103 -5.55 11.59 -3.02
N LYS A 104 -6.31 10.79 -2.28
CA LYS A 104 -5.79 9.54 -1.69
C LYS A 104 -6.10 8.39 -2.65
N THR A 105 -5.11 7.54 -2.90
CA THR A 105 -5.28 6.29 -3.66
C THR A 105 -5.08 5.12 -2.72
N GLU A 106 -6.00 4.16 -2.78
CA GLU A 106 -6.04 2.98 -1.92
C GLU A 106 -6.08 1.70 -2.76
N PRO A 107 -5.59 0.57 -2.24
CA PRO A 107 -5.81 -0.71 -2.89
C PRO A 107 -7.31 -1.01 -2.95
N LYS A 108 -7.72 -1.79 -3.96
CA LYS A 108 -9.06 -2.38 -3.91
C LYS A 108 -9.16 -3.24 -2.66
N LEU A 109 -10.35 -3.35 -2.08
CA LEU A 109 -10.59 -4.15 -0.87
C LEU A 109 -10.02 -5.58 -0.99
N GLU A 110 -10.23 -6.20 -2.14
CA GLU A 110 -9.69 -7.53 -2.46
C GLU A 110 -8.16 -7.62 -2.57
N ASP A 111 -7.48 -6.48 -2.70
CA ASP A 111 -6.02 -6.35 -2.82
C ASP A 111 -5.36 -5.78 -1.55
N SER A 112 -6.16 -5.44 -0.52
CA SER A 112 -5.63 -4.97 0.77
C SER A 112 -4.80 -6.03 1.47
N PHE A 113 -3.96 -5.61 2.42
CA PHE A 113 -2.99 -6.51 3.07
C PHE A 113 -3.67 -7.66 3.80
N TRP A 114 -4.61 -7.34 4.69
CA TRP A 114 -5.23 -8.34 5.54
C TRP A 114 -6.19 -9.26 4.78
N VAL A 115 -6.89 -8.76 3.77
CA VAL A 115 -7.72 -9.61 2.90
C VAL A 115 -6.85 -10.60 2.12
N ASN A 116 -5.66 -10.21 1.67
CA ASN A 116 -4.76 -11.16 1.02
C ASN A 116 -4.15 -12.16 2.01
N VAL A 117 -3.64 -11.71 3.17
CA VAL A 117 -2.95 -12.57 4.12
C VAL A 117 -3.93 -13.46 4.88
N ILE A 118 -4.92 -12.86 5.55
CA ILE A 118 -5.86 -13.58 6.42
C ILE A 118 -7.02 -14.16 5.59
N GLY A 119 -7.58 -13.37 4.66
CA GLY A 119 -8.70 -13.80 3.83
C GLY A 119 -8.31 -14.89 2.83
N LYS A 120 -7.26 -14.65 2.03
CA LYS A 120 -6.83 -15.55 0.93
C LYS A 120 -5.67 -16.47 1.31
N GLY A 121 -5.06 -16.28 2.48
CA GLY A 121 -3.93 -17.09 2.95
C GLY A 121 -2.60 -16.82 2.24
N TYR A 122 -2.40 -15.65 1.64
CA TYR A 122 -1.11 -15.29 1.04
C TYR A 122 -0.04 -15.23 2.12
N PRO A 123 1.16 -15.76 1.88
CA PRO A 123 2.26 -15.55 2.80
C PRO A 123 2.59 -14.06 2.91
N VAL A 124 2.94 -13.62 4.11
CA VAL A 124 3.45 -12.25 4.28
C VAL A 124 4.64 -12.01 3.35
N PRO A 125 4.82 -10.79 2.82
CA PRO A 125 5.82 -10.50 1.80
C PRO A 125 7.25 -10.82 2.25
N ASN A 126 8.11 -11.16 1.28
CA ASN A 126 9.56 -11.29 1.49
C ASN A 126 10.31 -10.69 0.30
N THR A 127 11.63 -10.75 0.31
CA THR A 127 12.48 -10.20 -0.75
C THR A 127 12.18 -10.78 -2.14
N ALA A 128 11.78 -12.05 -2.22
CA ALA A 128 11.48 -12.74 -3.48
C ALA A 128 10.00 -12.62 -3.91
N PHE A 129 9.09 -12.39 -2.94
CA PHE A 129 7.64 -12.37 -3.20
C PHE A 129 7.00 -11.11 -2.62
N ARG A 130 7.12 -10.00 -3.36
CA ARG A 130 6.66 -8.65 -3.00
C ARG A 130 5.31 -8.29 -3.61
N TRP A 131 4.33 -9.17 -3.49
CA TRP A 131 2.99 -8.94 -4.02
C TRP A 131 2.34 -7.64 -3.50
N CYS A 132 2.69 -7.20 -2.29
CA CYS A 132 2.19 -5.98 -1.68
C CYS A 132 2.57 -4.72 -2.49
N THR A 133 3.77 -4.67 -3.06
CA THR A 133 4.23 -3.52 -3.86
C THR A 133 3.33 -3.33 -5.09
N ASP A 134 3.03 -4.39 -5.82
CA ASP A 134 2.16 -4.32 -7.00
C ASP A 134 0.72 -3.96 -6.62
N LYS A 135 0.13 -4.70 -5.66
CA LYS A 135 -1.28 -4.59 -5.30
C LYS A 135 -1.63 -3.32 -4.55
N MET A 136 -0.76 -2.90 -3.61
CA MET A 136 -1.09 -1.86 -2.65
C MET A 136 -0.45 -0.50 -2.98
N LYS A 137 0.60 -0.48 -3.82
CA LYS A 137 1.30 0.76 -4.15
C LYS A 137 1.20 1.12 -5.63
N ILE A 138 1.60 0.19 -6.53
CA ILE A 138 1.68 0.51 -7.96
C ILE A 138 0.29 0.61 -8.58
N LYS A 139 -0.55 -0.41 -8.41
CA LYS A 139 -1.88 -0.46 -9.05
C LYS A 139 -2.81 0.69 -8.65
N PRO A 140 -2.93 1.08 -7.36
CA PRO A 140 -3.78 2.20 -6.98
C PRO A 140 -3.38 3.51 -7.67
N THR A 141 -2.10 3.86 -7.59
CA THR A 141 -1.57 5.07 -8.20
C THR A 141 -1.66 5.03 -9.74
N ALA A 142 -1.30 3.89 -10.35
CA ALA A 142 -1.39 3.73 -11.81
C ALA A 142 -2.82 3.88 -12.33
N ARG A 143 -3.81 3.39 -11.59
CA ARG A 143 -5.23 3.54 -11.93
C ARG A 143 -5.61 5.02 -12.00
N PHE A 144 -5.28 5.80 -10.98
CA PHE A 144 -5.55 7.23 -10.97
C PHE A 144 -4.86 7.95 -12.15
N ILE A 145 -3.60 7.62 -12.43
CA ILE A 145 -2.86 8.22 -13.56
C ILE A 145 -3.53 7.88 -14.90
N ILE A 146 -3.95 6.63 -15.09
CA ILE A 146 -4.64 6.19 -16.32
C ILE A 146 -5.97 6.94 -16.47
N GLU A 147 -6.76 7.09 -15.41
CA GLU A 147 -8.00 7.87 -15.43
C GLU A 147 -7.74 9.31 -15.90
N GLN A 148 -6.66 9.95 -15.40
CA GLN A 148 -6.30 11.30 -15.83
C GLN A 148 -5.82 11.36 -17.29
N VAL A 149 -5.10 10.32 -17.75
CA VAL A 149 -4.68 10.22 -19.16
C VAL A 149 -5.88 9.98 -20.08
N ASP A 150 -6.83 9.17 -19.66
CA ASP A 150 -8.05 8.91 -20.43
C ASP A 150 -8.91 10.18 -20.56
N GLU A 151 -8.97 11.02 -19.54
CA GLU A 151 -9.71 12.28 -19.55
C GLU A 151 -9.00 13.40 -20.32
N CYS A 152 -7.67 13.53 -20.19
CA CYS A 152 -6.90 14.68 -20.68
C CYS A 152 -5.97 14.34 -21.85
N GLY A 153 -5.87 13.08 -22.24
CA GLY A 153 -4.97 12.58 -23.30
C GLY A 153 -3.56 12.29 -22.81
N GLU A 154 -3.00 13.13 -21.95
CA GLU A 154 -1.65 13.01 -21.39
C GLU A 154 -1.58 13.51 -19.95
N ALA A 155 -0.57 13.08 -19.19
CA ALA A 155 -0.30 13.56 -17.83
C ALA A 155 1.20 13.73 -17.54
N ILE A 156 1.54 14.62 -16.61
CA ILE A 156 2.91 14.80 -16.11
C ILE A 156 2.97 14.45 -14.63
N ILE A 157 3.80 13.46 -14.30
CA ILE A 157 4.05 13.04 -12.92
C ILE A 157 5.26 13.79 -12.38
N LEU A 158 5.09 14.51 -11.28
CA LEU A 158 6.17 15.15 -10.56
C LEU A 158 6.64 14.26 -9.41
N ILE A 159 7.95 14.04 -9.35
CA ILE A 159 8.56 13.15 -8.36
C ILE A 159 9.66 13.85 -7.58
N GLY A 160 9.67 13.59 -6.27
CA GLY A 160 10.68 14.11 -5.35
C GLY A 160 11.97 13.28 -5.29
N THR A 161 12.36 12.58 -6.36
CA THR A 161 13.55 11.74 -6.35
C THR A 161 14.82 12.55 -6.58
N ARG A 162 15.91 12.16 -5.90
CA ARG A 162 17.23 12.80 -6.00
C ARG A 162 18.32 11.81 -6.41
N LYS A 163 19.31 12.26 -7.18
CA LYS A 163 20.48 11.45 -7.56
C LYS A 163 21.31 11.01 -6.35
N THR A 164 21.34 11.85 -5.31
CA THR A 164 22.13 11.62 -4.09
C THR A 164 21.48 10.67 -3.08
N GLU A 165 20.24 10.27 -3.30
CA GLU A 165 19.47 9.42 -2.38
C GLU A 165 20.00 7.97 -2.31
N SER A 166 20.35 7.40 -3.45
CA SER A 166 20.99 6.09 -3.55
C SER A 166 21.64 5.87 -4.91
N ALA A 167 22.64 4.96 -4.95
CA ALA A 167 23.28 4.58 -6.20
C ALA A 167 22.30 3.98 -7.24
N THR A 168 21.25 3.29 -6.76
CA THR A 168 20.20 2.74 -7.63
C THR A 168 19.37 3.84 -8.26
N ARG A 169 18.99 4.87 -7.48
CA ARG A 169 18.24 6.04 -7.98
C ARG A 169 19.08 6.86 -8.96
N ALA A 170 20.35 7.11 -8.64
CA ALA A 170 21.27 7.80 -9.54
C ALA A 170 21.37 7.11 -10.91
N ARG A 171 21.52 5.76 -10.90
CA ARG A 171 21.56 4.96 -12.13
C ARG A 171 20.23 4.99 -12.90
N SER A 172 19.10 4.91 -12.20
CA SER A 172 17.78 4.98 -12.82
C SER A 172 17.53 6.35 -13.46
N ILE A 173 17.81 7.45 -12.76
CA ILE A 173 17.68 8.79 -13.30
C ILE A 173 18.57 8.94 -14.55
N LYS A 174 19.86 8.57 -14.46
CA LYS A 174 20.80 8.66 -15.58
C LYS A 174 20.36 7.84 -16.80
N LYS A 175 19.76 6.66 -16.58
CA LYS A 175 19.27 5.79 -17.67
C LYS A 175 18.13 6.41 -18.46
N HIS A 176 17.25 7.17 -17.81
CA HIS A 176 16.05 7.72 -18.43
C HIS A 176 16.17 9.22 -18.78
N GLU A 177 17.23 9.89 -18.29
CA GLU A 177 17.48 11.29 -18.55
C GLU A 177 17.81 11.50 -20.04
N VAL A 178 17.11 12.45 -20.66
CA VAL A 178 17.37 12.88 -22.04
C VAL A 178 18.01 14.25 -21.98
N TYR A 179 19.18 14.37 -22.60
CA TYR A 179 19.92 15.65 -22.62
C TYR A 179 19.06 16.79 -23.19
N GLY A 180 19.04 17.92 -22.50
CA GLY A 180 18.28 19.10 -22.89
C GLY A 180 16.76 19.02 -22.68
N LYS A 181 16.23 17.90 -22.15
CA LYS A 181 14.79 17.76 -21.84
C LYS A 181 14.53 17.70 -20.35
N ARG A 182 13.55 18.46 -19.88
CA ARG A 182 13.06 18.40 -18.48
C ARG A 182 12.16 17.20 -18.24
N LEU A 183 11.38 16.81 -19.24
CA LEU A 183 10.44 15.70 -19.20
C LEU A 183 11.05 14.44 -19.79
N THR A 184 10.78 13.31 -19.13
CA THR A 184 11.13 11.98 -19.64
C THR A 184 9.87 11.13 -19.75
N ASN A 185 9.84 10.18 -20.68
CA ASN A 185 8.69 9.28 -20.79
C ASN A 185 8.61 8.35 -19.58
N HIS A 186 7.40 8.12 -19.08
CA HIS A 186 7.19 7.09 -18.07
C HIS A 186 7.44 5.70 -18.68
N THR A 187 8.10 4.80 -17.94
CA THR A 187 8.57 3.51 -18.46
C THR A 187 7.46 2.50 -18.76
N ILE A 188 6.31 2.64 -18.11
CA ILE A 188 5.21 1.66 -18.19
C ILE A 188 3.93 2.31 -18.72
N LEU A 189 3.59 3.50 -18.25
CA LEU A 189 2.35 4.18 -18.61
C LEU A 189 2.54 4.99 -19.89
N ARG A 190 1.68 4.74 -20.87
CA ARG A 190 1.67 5.50 -22.13
C ARG A 190 1.14 6.92 -21.90
N ASN A 191 1.52 7.85 -22.73
CA ASN A 191 1.09 9.26 -22.68
C ASN A 191 1.32 9.92 -21.30
N THR A 192 2.32 9.41 -20.57
CA THR A 192 2.67 9.89 -19.24
C THR A 192 4.14 10.30 -19.24
N TYR A 193 4.39 11.50 -18.73
CA TYR A 193 5.73 12.05 -18.61
C TYR A 193 6.14 12.19 -17.15
N VAL A 194 7.44 12.16 -16.89
CA VAL A 194 8.01 12.31 -15.56
C VAL A 194 8.85 13.58 -15.51
N TYR A 195 8.60 14.40 -14.49
CA TYR A 195 9.35 15.61 -14.17
C TYR A 195 9.94 15.51 -12.75
N ALA A 196 11.24 15.64 -12.62
CA ALA A 196 11.96 15.58 -11.35
C ALA A 196 12.76 16.88 -11.10
N PRO A 197 12.12 18.00 -10.73
CA PRO A 197 12.77 19.30 -10.61
C PRO A 197 13.83 19.36 -9.52
N ILE A 198 13.72 18.51 -8.49
CA ILE A 198 14.64 18.48 -7.34
C ILE A 198 15.73 17.40 -7.45
N LYS A 199 15.88 16.74 -8.61
CA LYS A 199 16.79 15.61 -8.80
C LYS A 199 18.25 15.87 -8.43
N GLU A 200 18.69 17.13 -8.52
CA GLU A 200 20.06 17.54 -8.24
C GLU A 200 20.27 18.12 -6.82
N LEU A 201 19.21 18.17 -5.98
CA LEU A 201 19.36 18.66 -4.62
C LEU A 201 20.12 17.67 -3.74
N MET A 202 20.98 18.21 -2.88
CA MET A 202 21.64 17.47 -1.83
C MET A 202 20.74 17.35 -0.60
N LEU A 203 21.06 16.42 0.32
CA LEU A 203 20.26 16.20 1.52
C LEU A 203 20.21 17.45 2.41
N GLU A 204 21.34 18.12 2.56
CA GLU A 204 21.47 19.35 3.34
C GLU A 204 20.62 20.49 2.77
N GLU A 205 20.50 20.55 1.44
CA GLU A 205 19.65 21.53 0.76
C GLU A 205 18.15 21.25 1.00
N VAL A 206 17.76 19.97 1.00
CA VAL A 206 16.39 19.56 1.33
C VAL A 206 16.01 20.00 2.75
N TRP A 207 16.86 19.70 3.73
CA TRP A 207 16.61 20.13 5.12
C TRP A 207 16.68 21.63 5.31
N TYR A 208 17.57 22.31 4.59
CA TYR A 208 17.61 23.79 4.58
C TYR A 208 16.27 24.36 4.11
N ILE A 209 15.71 23.85 2.99
CA ILE A 209 14.42 24.32 2.47
C ILE A 209 13.30 24.10 3.49
N ILE A 210 13.23 22.91 4.11
CA ILE A 210 12.20 22.59 5.11
C ILE A 210 12.27 23.52 6.33
N ASN A 211 13.49 23.83 6.79
CA ASN A 211 13.68 24.64 7.99
C ASN A 211 13.63 26.14 7.74
N ALA A 212 14.08 26.60 6.56
CA ALA A 212 14.18 28.02 6.23
C ALA A 212 12.91 28.58 5.58
N ILE A 213 12.11 27.76 4.93
CA ILE A 213 10.88 28.16 4.25
C ILE A 213 9.69 27.62 5.02
N PRO A 214 8.85 28.48 5.59
CA PRO A 214 7.59 28.06 6.21
C PRO A 214 6.76 27.27 5.20
N SER A 215 6.13 26.19 5.64
CA SER A 215 5.23 25.41 4.80
C SER A 215 4.15 26.29 4.18
N PRO A 216 4.01 26.33 2.86
CA PRO A 216 3.03 27.20 2.20
C PRO A 216 1.59 26.92 2.62
N TRP A 217 1.28 25.72 3.05
CA TRP A 217 -0.04 25.30 3.54
C TRP A 217 -0.22 25.49 5.05
N GLY A 218 0.77 26.12 5.73
CA GLY A 218 0.67 26.50 7.14
C GLY A 218 0.95 25.39 8.15
N PHE A 219 1.42 24.21 7.70
CA PHE A 219 1.81 23.13 8.62
C PHE A 219 3.18 23.38 9.24
N ASP A 220 3.35 23.03 10.52
CA ASP A 220 4.63 23.18 11.18
C ASP A 220 5.63 22.11 10.71
N ASN A 221 6.62 22.53 9.93
CA ASN A 221 7.70 21.65 9.44
C ASN A 221 8.56 21.03 10.56
N SER A 222 8.54 21.59 11.78
CA SER A 222 9.25 21.01 12.92
C SER A 222 8.72 19.64 13.31
N ILE A 223 7.44 19.38 13.06
CA ILE A 223 6.82 18.06 13.28
C ILE A 223 7.48 17.01 12.39
N LEU A 224 7.63 17.31 11.09
CA LEU A 224 8.33 16.43 10.16
C LEU A 224 9.77 16.19 10.60
N PHE A 225 10.49 17.25 10.97
CA PHE A 225 11.86 17.14 11.44
C PHE A 225 11.96 16.25 12.69
N ASN A 226 11.06 16.40 13.67
CA ASN A 226 11.04 15.59 14.87
C ASN A 226 10.73 14.12 14.58
N ILE A 227 9.79 13.83 13.66
CA ILE A 227 9.51 12.45 13.22
C ILE A 227 10.78 11.79 12.68
N TYR A 228 11.55 12.49 11.83
CA TYR A 228 12.80 11.97 11.30
C TYR A 228 13.87 11.81 12.38
N LYS A 229 13.99 12.78 13.28
CA LYS A 229 14.91 12.72 14.42
C LYS A 229 14.60 11.54 15.34
N ASP A 230 13.34 11.37 15.73
CA ASP A 230 12.90 10.32 16.65
C ASP A 230 13.07 8.92 16.04
N ALA A 231 12.84 8.80 14.74
CA ALA A 231 13.00 7.54 14.02
C ALA A 231 14.43 7.29 13.56
N SER A 232 15.36 8.24 13.69
CA SER A 232 16.71 8.18 13.08
C SER A 232 16.64 7.76 11.61
N ALA A 233 15.62 8.23 10.90
CA ALA A 233 15.31 7.80 9.54
C ALA A 233 15.91 8.78 8.54
N ASP A 234 16.68 8.26 7.57
CA ASP A 234 17.26 9.11 6.52
C ASP A 234 16.31 9.31 5.33
N ASP A 235 15.44 8.34 5.05
CA ASP A 235 14.59 8.38 3.85
C ASP A 235 13.19 7.80 4.01
N TYR A 236 12.20 8.55 3.52
CA TYR A 236 10.83 8.12 3.24
C TYR A 236 10.61 8.13 1.73
N GLU A 237 10.42 6.97 1.12
CA GLU A 237 10.37 6.86 -0.34
C GLU A 237 8.95 6.99 -0.90
N CYS A 238 8.81 7.78 -1.98
CA CYS A 238 7.57 7.91 -2.74
C CYS A 238 7.32 6.67 -3.61
N PRO A 239 6.16 6.01 -3.51
CA PRO A 239 5.85 4.79 -4.26
C PRO A 239 5.47 5.01 -5.73
N THR A 240 5.33 6.26 -6.19
CA THR A 240 4.83 6.57 -7.53
C THR A 240 5.79 6.22 -8.67
N VAL A 241 7.04 5.88 -8.36
CA VAL A 241 8.06 5.57 -9.38
C VAL A 241 8.74 4.24 -9.06
N VAL A 242 8.11 3.15 -9.41
CA VAL A 242 8.77 1.85 -9.52
C VAL A 242 9.16 1.64 -10.98
N THR A 243 10.40 1.93 -11.29
CA THR A 243 10.93 1.86 -12.66
C THR A 243 11.39 0.48 -13.10
N ASP A 244 11.59 -0.46 -12.17
CA ASP A 244 11.99 -1.83 -12.50
C ASP A 244 11.35 -2.85 -11.55
N LYS A 245 10.70 -3.86 -12.12
CA LYS A 245 10.06 -4.98 -11.38
C LYS A 245 11.04 -5.81 -10.53
N SER A 246 12.34 -5.70 -10.77
CA SER A 246 13.37 -6.53 -10.15
C SER A 246 13.91 -6.01 -8.82
N HIS A 247 13.77 -4.72 -8.53
CA HIS A 247 14.33 -4.10 -7.32
C HIS A 247 13.44 -2.99 -6.77
N GLY A 248 12.19 -3.35 -6.43
CA GLY A 248 11.29 -2.39 -5.77
C GLY A 248 11.92 -1.84 -4.48
N SER A 249 11.89 -0.53 -4.34
CA SER A 249 12.51 0.25 -3.28
C SER A 249 11.96 0.02 -1.86
N CYS A 250 10.93 -0.81 -1.70
CA CYS A 250 10.33 -1.11 -0.39
C CYS A 250 11.30 -1.69 0.65
N GLY A 251 12.48 -2.18 0.25
CA GLY A 251 13.45 -2.79 1.16
C GLY A 251 14.32 -1.80 1.94
N GLN A 252 14.27 -0.50 1.63
CA GLN A 252 15.10 0.54 2.25
C GLN A 252 14.30 1.70 2.86
N SER A 253 12.97 1.74 2.63
CA SER A 253 12.11 2.75 3.23
C SER A 253 12.05 2.56 4.75
N ARG A 254 12.33 3.62 5.50
CA ARG A 254 12.33 3.60 6.97
C ARG A 254 10.98 3.95 7.57
N PHE A 255 10.13 4.66 6.83
CA PHE A 255 8.73 4.87 7.14
C PHE A 255 7.88 4.15 6.08
N GLY A 256 7.73 2.86 6.24
CA GLY A 256 6.89 2.04 5.38
C GLY A 256 5.72 1.46 6.13
N CYS A 257 5.09 0.46 5.51
CA CYS A 257 4.06 -0.32 6.17
C CYS A 257 4.61 -0.96 7.44
N TRP A 258 3.93 -0.79 8.57
CA TRP A 258 4.36 -1.36 9.85
C TRP A 258 4.43 -2.89 9.83
N VAL A 259 3.65 -3.53 8.96
CA VAL A 259 3.64 -5.00 8.74
C VAL A 259 4.75 -5.50 7.81
N CYS A 260 5.69 -4.64 7.40
CA CYS A 260 6.67 -4.99 6.37
C CYS A 260 7.66 -6.06 6.85
N THR A 261 7.57 -7.25 6.27
CA THR A 261 8.46 -8.39 6.51
C THR A 261 9.50 -8.58 5.39
N VAL A 262 9.57 -7.63 4.44
CA VAL A 262 10.62 -7.56 3.42
C VAL A 262 11.94 -7.07 4.01
N VAL A 263 11.86 -6.14 4.97
CA VAL A 263 13.02 -5.71 5.76
C VAL A 263 13.18 -6.59 6.98
N LYS A 264 14.42 -6.99 7.26
CA LYS A 264 14.72 -7.88 8.40
C LYS A 264 14.41 -7.22 9.74
N ASP A 265 14.69 -5.94 9.88
CA ASP A 265 14.51 -5.15 11.11
C ASP A 265 13.92 -3.77 10.76
N ASP A 266 12.85 -3.39 11.43
CA ASP A 266 12.30 -2.04 11.35
C ASP A 266 12.99 -1.13 12.36
N LYS A 267 14.15 -0.61 11.95
CA LYS A 267 14.97 0.28 12.79
C LYS A 267 14.20 1.55 13.19
N SER A 268 13.34 2.06 12.32
CA SER A 268 12.57 3.29 12.57
C SER A 268 11.55 3.08 13.68
N MET A 269 10.76 2.00 13.59
CA MET A 269 9.79 1.69 14.64
C MET A 269 10.49 1.41 15.98
N ARG A 270 11.60 0.68 15.96
CA ARG A 270 12.40 0.42 17.18
C ARG A 270 12.94 1.73 17.80
N SER A 271 13.39 2.68 16.98
CA SER A 271 13.84 3.99 17.44
C SER A 271 12.71 4.81 18.02
N LEU A 272 11.56 4.84 17.38
CA LEU A 272 10.35 5.50 17.90
C LEU A 272 9.95 4.95 19.28
N ILE A 273 9.96 3.63 19.45
CA ILE A 273 9.67 2.98 20.74
C ILE A 273 10.67 3.44 21.81
N LYS A 274 11.99 3.42 21.50
CA LYS A 274 13.04 3.86 22.42
C LYS A 274 12.92 5.35 22.78
N ASN A 275 12.42 6.17 21.85
CA ASN A 275 12.26 7.61 22.01
C ASN A 275 10.89 8.00 22.58
N GLY A 276 10.27 7.13 23.41
CA GLY A 276 9.06 7.43 24.17
C GLY A 276 7.74 7.03 23.51
N ARG A 277 7.78 6.27 22.40
CA ARG A 277 6.56 5.73 21.76
C ARG A 277 6.34 4.26 22.15
N GLU A 278 6.44 3.95 23.43
CA GLU A 278 6.34 2.57 23.96
C GLU A 278 5.01 1.88 23.62
N TRP A 279 3.94 2.64 23.44
CA TRP A 279 2.64 2.14 23.01
C TRP A 279 2.66 1.42 21.65
N MET A 280 3.68 1.67 20.82
CA MET A 280 3.86 0.99 19.52
C MET A 280 4.49 -0.40 19.64
N LYS A 281 4.96 -0.79 20.83
CA LYS A 281 5.62 -2.09 21.03
C LYS A 281 4.77 -3.28 20.58
N PRO A 282 3.45 -3.36 20.83
CA PRO A 282 2.62 -4.46 20.33
C PRO A 282 2.63 -4.60 18.80
N LEU A 283 2.69 -3.49 18.04
CA LEU A 283 2.84 -3.54 16.58
C LEU A 283 4.17 -4.16 16.15
N TYR A 284 5.25 -3.74 16.78
CA TYR A 284 6.59 -4.24 16.50
C TYR A 284 6.71 -5.72 16.81
N ASP A 285 6.21 -6.16 17.97
CA ASP A 285 6.23 -7.56 18.40
C ASP A 285 5.40 -8.43 17.44
N PHE A 286 4.21 -7.99 17.04
CA PHE A 286 3.37 -8.72 16.09
C PHE A 286 4.00 -8.81 14.69
N ARG A 287 4.65 -7.75 14.22
CA ARG A 287 5.43 -7.80 12.98
C ARG A 287 6.51 -8.87 13.02
N ILE A 288 7.23 -8.99 14.14
CA ILE A 288 8.26 -10.02 14.34
C ILE A 288 7.62 -11.42 14.35
N GLU A 289 6.50 -11.58 15.05
CA GLU A 289 5.76 -12.85 15.13
C GLU A 289 5.37 -13.34 13.72
N ILE A 290 4.74 -12.51 12.90
CA ILE A 290 4.33 -12.91 11.54
C ILE A 290 5.51 -13.18 10.60
N ASP A 291 6.67 -12.54 10.81
CA ASP A 291 7.89 -12.80 10.04
C ASP A 291 8.51 -14.15 10.43
N GLN A 292 8.62 -14.44 11.71
CA GLN A 292 9.15 -15.71 12.23
C GLN A 292 8.27 -16.91 11.87
N GLU A 293 6.95 -16.74 11.95
CA GLU A 293 5.99 -17.82 11.67
C GLU A 293 5.71 -18.02 10.18
N ARG A 294 6.23 -17.14 9.30
CA ARG A 294 5.98 -17.18 7.85
C ARG A 294 6.32 -18.52 7.19
N ASN A 295 7.42 -19.12 7.59
CA ASN A 295 7.97 -20.30 6.93
C ASN A 295 7.83 -21.58 7.78
N ILE A 296 6.99 -21.58 8.80
CA ILE A 296 6.63 -22.78 9.56
C ILE A 296 5.74 -23.64 8.68
N ILE A 297 6.13 -24.92 8.45
CA ILE A 297 5.43 -25.82 7.52
C ILE A 297 3.99 -26.11 7.99
N GLU A 298 3.81 -26.25 9.29
CA GLU A 298 2.50 -26.49 9.93
C GLU A 298 1.50 -25.34 9.70
N ASN A 299 2.02 -24.14 9.43
CA ASN A 299 1.21 -22.97 9.09
C ASN A 299 0.84 -22.91 7.61
N ARG A 300 1.30 -23.85 6.78
CA ARG A 300 1.20 -23.78 5.33
C ARG A 300 0.46 -24.99 4.76
N MET A 301 -0.34 -24.75 3.74
CA MET A 301 -0.95 -25.81 2.95
C MET A 301 0.10 -26.46 2.04
N PRO A 302 0.06 -27.78 1.80
CA PRO A 302 0.98 -28.44 0.89
C PRO A 302 0.69 -28.13 -0.59
N TYR A 303 -0.47 -27.56 -0.90
CA TYR A 303 -0.92 -27.24 -2.26
C TYR A 303 -1.08 -25.75 -2.46
N ARG A 304 -0.80 -25.29 -3.69
CA ARG A 304 -1.09 -23.92 -4.12
C ARG A 304 -2.59 -23.71 -4.34
N ARG A 305 -3.02 -22.46 -4.42
CA ARG A 305 -4.43 -22.11 -4.71
C ARG A 305 -4.93 -22.64 -6.06
N ASP A 306 -4.05 -22.94 -6.99
CA ASP A 306 -4.37 -23.57 -8.29
C ASP A 306 -4.43 -25.11 -8.21
N GLY A 307 -4.31 -25.70 -7.04
CA GLY A 307 -4.39 -27.12 -6.76
C GLY A 307 -3.07 -27.88 -6.98
N ARG A 308 -2.04 -27.25 -7.53
CA ARG A 308 -0.73 -27.90 -7.70
C ARG A 308 0.01 -27.99 -6.38
N ARG A 309 0.76 -29.09 -6.20
CA ARG A 309 1.64 -29.22 -5.02
C ARG A 309 2.61 -28.04 -4.94
N ALA A 310 2.73 -27.46 -3.76
CA ALA A 310 3.64 -26.35 -3.52
C ALA A 310 5.08 -26.85 -3.40
N ILE A 311 6.04 -26.02 -3.75
CA ILE A 311 7.45 -26.31 -3.54
C ILE A 311 7.70 -26.32 -2.03
N ASN A 312 8.29 -27.41 -1.52
CA ASN A 312 8.55 -27.62 -0.09
C ASN A 312 7.28 -27.47 0.79
N ASP A 313 6.11 -27.84 0.26
CA ASP A 313 4.81 -27.73 0.94
C ASP A 313 4.46 -26.31 1.44
N MET A 314 5.02 -25.27 0.80
CA MET A 314 4.86 -23.86 1.16
C MET A 314 3.74 -23.17 0.34
N GLY A 315 2.53 -23.74 0.40
CA GLY A 315 1.33 -23.14 -0.17
C GLY A 315 0.79 -21.94 0.63
N PRO A 316 -0.50 -21.60 0.51
CA PRO A 316 -1.17 -20.59 1.34
C PRO A 316 -1.13 -20.97 2.83
N TYR A 317 -1.42 -19.99 3.69
CA TYR A 317 -1.61 -20.26 5.11
C TYR A 317 -2.84 -21.14 5.36
N VAL A 318 -2.72 -22.11 6.30
CA VAL A 318 -3.85 -22.92 6.79
C VAL A 318 -4.84 -22.04 7.55
N PHE A 319 -6.11 -22.46 7.61
CA PHE A 319 -7.18 -21.65 8.23
C PHE A 319 -6.98 -21.43 9.73
N SER A 320 -6.51 -22.43 10.47
CA SER A 320 -6.18 -22.27 11.90
C SER A 320 -5.18 -21.16 12.14
N TYR A 321 -4.15 -21.06 11.30
CA TYR A 321 -3.16 -19.99 11.41
C TYR A 321 -3.74 -18.62 10.99
N ARG A 322 -4.59 -18.57 9.95
CA ARG A 322 -5.28 -17.33 9.56
C ARG A 322 -6.17 -16.81 10.69
N ALA A 323 -6.90 -17.70 11.37
CA ALA A 323 -7.74 -17.35 12.51
C ALA A 323 -6.90 -16.89 13.72
N LYS A 324 -5.78 -17.58 14.01
CA LYS A 324 -4.79 -17.16 15.02
C LYS A 324 -4.28 -15.74 14.72
N MET A 325 -3.89 -15.49 13.47
CA MET A 325 -3.36 -14.18 13.03
C MET A 325 -4.42 -13.07 13.15
N LEU A 326 -5.68 -13.35 12.77
CA LEU A 326 -6.77 -12.39 12.95
C LEU A 326 -6.99 -12.05 14.42
N ARG A 327 -7.05 -13.05 15.29
CA ARG A 327 -7.19 -12.85 16.74
C ARG A 327 -6.06 -11.97 17.26
N ARG A 328 -4.83 -12.29 16.90
CA ARG A 328 -3.64 -11.57 17.35
C ARG A 328 -3.64 -10.11 16.86
N LEU A 329 -4.03 -9.87 15.59
CA LEU A 329 -4.19 -8.53 15.03
C LEU A 329 -5.22 -7.69 15.80
N LEU A 330 -6.37 -8.28 16.12
CA LEU A 330 -7.43 -7.60 16.86
C LEU A 330 -7.04 -7.34 18.33
N GLU A 331 -6.31 -8.25 18.96
CA GLU A 331 -5.74 -8.02 20.30
C GLU A 331 -4.78 -6.84 20.30
N VAL A 332 -3.87 -6.80 19.32
CA VAL A 332 -2.94 -5.66 19.15
C VAL A 332 -3.72 -4.36 18.91
N GLN A 333 -4.71 -4.37 18.03
CA GLN A 333 -5.56 -3.19 17.81
C GLN A 333 -6.24 -2.73 19.10
N HIS A 334 -6.85 -3.66 19.85
CA HIS A 334 -7.51 -3.35 21.10
C HIS A 334 -6.55 -2.77 22.15
N ASP A 335 -5.32 -3.26 22.22
CA ASP A 335 -4.30 -2.71 23.11
C ASP A 335 -3.89 -1.28 22.71
N LEU A 336 -3.72 -1.02 21.41
CA LEU A 336 -3.40 0.31 20.89
C LEU A 336 -4.55 1.31 21.11
N GLN A 337 -5.79 0.85 21.04
CA GLN A 337 -6.98 1.67 21.29
C GLN A 337 -7.12 2.16 22.74
N LYS A 338 -6.41 1.54 23.67
CA LYS A 338 -6.28 2.08 25.04
C LYS A 338 -5.46 3.37 25.06
N HIS A 339 -4.54 3.54 24.10
CA HIS A 339 -3.75 4.76 23.94
C HIS A 339 -4.49 5.80 23.07
N ASP A 340 -4.99 5.38 21.90
CA ASP A 340 -5.80 6.21 21.02
C ASP A 340 -6.94 5.38 20.41
N PRO A 341 -8.21 5.63 20.80
CA PRO A 341 -9.37 4.91 20.31
C PRO A 341 -9.58 4.97 18.78
N LYS A 342 -8.96 5.93 18.11
CA LYS A 342 -9.07 6.09 16.65
C LYS A 342 -8.19 5.13 15.87
N ILE A 343 -7.23 4.46 16.49
CA ILE A 343 -6.34 3.52 15.80
C ILE A 343 -7.14 2.32 15.32
N LYS A 344 -7.16 2.13 13.99
CA LYS A 344 -7.69 0.95 13.32
C LYS A 344 -6.59 0.30 12.50
N LEU A 345 -6.27 -0.96 12.78
CA LEU A 345 -5.29 -1.76 12.04
C LEU A 345 -5.92 -2.58 10.92
N ILE A 346 -7.22 -2.81 11.03
CA ILE A 346 -8.05 -3.50 10.05
C ILE A 346 -9.42 -2.83 10.02
N SER A 347 -9.95 -2.60 8.83
CA SER A 347 -11.26 -1.99 8.63
C SER A 347 -12.38 -3.04 8.74
N ASP A 348 -13.59 -2.57 9.04
CA ASP A 348 -14.78 -3.43 9.10
C ASP A 348 -15.06 -4.10 7.75
N GLN A 349 -14.81 -3.37 6.64
CA GLN A 349 -14.93 -3.90 5.28
C GLN A 349 -13.93 -5.04 5.01
N GLU A 350 -12.70 -4.95 5.53
CA GLU A 350 -11.71 -6.03 5.42
C GLU A 350 -12.14 -7.25 6.24
N LEU A 351 -12.69 -7.06 7.46
CA LEU A 351 -13.23 -8.15 8.27
C LEU A 351 -14.35 -8.91 7.53
N ILE A 352 -15.28 -8.19 6.92
CA ILE A 352 -16.34 -8.77 6.08
C ILE A 352 -15.74 -9.50 4.87
N ALA A 353 -14.78 -8.88 4.18
CA ALA A 353 -14.14 -9.48 3.02
C ALA A 353 -13.33 -10.75 3.38
N ILE A 354 -12.73 -10.81 4.57
CA ILE A 354 -12.05 -11.99 5.10
C ILE A 354 -13.06 -13.11 5.29
N GLN A 355 -14.18 -12.86 5.96
CA GLN A 355 -15.22 -13.88 6.17
C GLN A 355 -15.78 -14.39 4.84
N VAL A 356 -16.07 -13.50 3.89
CA VAL A 356 -16.51 -13.89 2.55
C VAL A 356 -15.47 -14.77 1.84
N ASN A 357 -14.17 -14.48 1.97
CA ASN A 357 -13.11 -15.33 1.41
C ASN A 357 -13.06 -16.69 2.12
N TRP A 358 -13.22 -16.75 3.44
CA TRP A 358 -13.24 -18.02 4.18
C TRP A 358 -14.42 -18.89 3.73
N TYR A 359 -15.63 -18.34 3.65
CA TYR A 359 -16.79 -19.07 3.13
C TYR A 359 -16.61 -19.52 1.68
N ARG A 360 -16.01 -18.66 0.88
CA ARG A 360 -15.65 -19.00 -0.49
C ARG A 360 -14.65 -20.15 -0.59
N ASP A 361 -13.77 -20.29 0.35
CA ASP A 361 -12.81 -21.39 0.45
C ASP A 361 -13.40 -22.58 1.25
N PHE A 362 -14.73 -22.61 1.46
CA PHE A 362 -15.49 -23.62 2.21
C PHE A 362 -15.01 -23.81 3.66
N ASN A 363 -14.41 -22.81 4.26
CA ASN A 363 -14.08 -22.83 5.66
C ASN A 363 -15.24 -22.25 6.49
N PHE A 364 -15.97 -23.12 7.17
CA PHE A 364 -17.07 -22.79 8.05
C PHE A 364 -16.74 -22.97 9.53
N GLY A 365 -15.55 -23.53 9.81
CA GLY A 365 -15.09 -23.81 11.18
C GLY A 365 -14.66 -22.58 11.96
N TYR A 366 -14.36 -21.48 11.27
CA TYR A 366 -13.92 -20.23 11.90
C TYR A 366 -14.81 -19.06 11.45
N GLN A 367 -15.23 -18.24 12.39
CA GLN A 367 -16.03 -17.06 12.12
C GLN A 367 -15.30 -15.80 12.60
N VAL A 368 -15.19 -14.81 11.71
CA VAL A 368 -14.56 -13.53 12.02
C VAL A 368 -15.30 -12.80 13.14
N SER A 369 -16.64 -12.85 13.13
CA SER A 369 -17.48 -12.26 14.18
C SER A 369 -17.23 -12.89 15.56
N GLU A 370 -17.07 -14.21 15.66
CA GLU A 370 -16.76 -14.87 16.92
C GLU A 370 -15.41 -14.44 17.48
N ILE A 371 -14.40 -14.33 16.60
CA ILE A 371 -13.07 -13.87 16.99
C ILE A 371 -13.15 -12.42 17.49
N TYR A 372 -13.81 -11.53 16.72
CA TYR A 372 -13.98 -10.13 17.07
C TYR A 372 -14.72 -9.97 18.41
N ASN A 373 -15.89 -10.60 18.55
CA ASN A 373 -16.72 -10.49 19.73
C ASN A 373 -16.03 -11.02 21.01
N SER A 374 -15.15 -12.02 20.85
CA SER A 374 -14.37 -12.54 21.98
C SER A 374 -13.38 -11.54 22.56
N ILE A 375 -12.94 -10.54 21.76
CA ILE A 375 -11.95 -9.54 22.15
C ILE A 375 -12.63 -8.24 22.58
N TYR A 376 -13.58 -7.74 21.77
CA TYR A 376 -14.24 -6.46 22.02
C TYR A 376 -15.45 -6.56 22.95
N LYS A 377 -15.95 -7.76 23.22
CA LYS A 377 -17.18 -8.02 23.99
C LYS A 377 -18.43 -7.30 23.43
N GLU A 378 -18.39 -6.99 22.15
CA GLU A 378 -19.43 -6.33 21.38
C GLU A 378 -19.91 -7.27 20.28
N SER A 379 -21.18 -7.12 19.84
CA SER A 379 -21.68 -7.91 18.72
C SER A 379 -21.32 -7.23 17.40
N PHE A 380 -20.30 -7.74 16.73
CA PHE A 380 -20.05 -7.41 15.33
C PHE A 380 -21.13 -8.10 14.47
N ASN A 381 -22.08 -7.31 14.00
CA ASN A 381 -23.19 -7.85 13.22
C ASN A 381 -22.78 -7.93 11.74
N MET A 382 -22.55 -9.14 11.27
CA MET A 382 -22.38 -9.42 9.84
C MET A 382 -23.73 -9.80 9.24
N GLU A 383 -24.61 -8.88 9.02
CA GLU A 383 -25.97 -9.14 8.50
C GLU A 383 -26.00 -9.79 7.09
N GLU A 384 -24.88 -10.02 6.48
CA GLU A 384 -24.82 -10.41 5.06
C GLU A 384 -24.63 -11.88 4.79
N ASN A 385 -25.06 -12.83 5.58
CA ASN A 385 -24.95 -14.19 5.05
C ASN A 385 -25.79 -15.28 5.73
N ILE A 386 -27.06 -15.01 5.98
CA ILE A 386 -28.00 -16.07 6.37
C ILE A 386 -27.98 -17.21 5.33
N LYS A 387 -27.90 -16.90 4.04
CA LYS A 387 -27.84 -17.91 2.97
C LYS A 387 -26.55 -18.73 3.00
N ASN A 388 -25.39 -18.08 3.16
CA ASN A 388 -24.10 -18.80 3.23
C ASN A 388 -23.95 -19.57 4.54
N LYS A 389 -24.56 -19.09 5.63
CA LYS A 389 -24.59 -19.81 6.90
C LYS A 389 -25.44 -21.09 6.81
N LEU A 390 -26.62 -21.00 6.15
CA LEU A 390 -27.48 -22.16 5.90
C LEU A 390 -26.79 -23.20 5.00
N GLU A 391 -26.09 -22.77 3.95
CA GLU A 391 -25.29 -23.67 3.10
C GLU A 391 -24.14 -24.31 3.88
N ALA A 392 -23.51 -23.56 4.80
CA ALA A 392 -22.45 -24.05 5.69
C ALA A 392 -22.96 -25.09 6.71
N ASP A 393 -24.08 -24.80 7.34
CA ASP A 393 -24.67 -25.70 8.34
C ASP A 393 -25.19 -26.96 7.65
N LEU A 394 -25.76 -26.88 6.48
CA LEU A 394 -26.17 -28.01 5.66
C LEU A 394 -24.97 -28.90 5.28
N MET A 395 -23.84 -28.29 4.88
CA MET A 395 -22.62 -29.06 4.59
C MET A 395 -22.06 -29.77 5.81
N LYS A 396 -22.06 -29.14 6.99
CA LYS A 396 -21.67 -29.77 8.26
C LYS A 396 -22.57 -30.95 8.62
N GLU A 397 -23.86 -30.78 8.42
CA GLU A 397 -24.86 -31.83 8.70
C GLU A 397 -24.69 -33.04 7.76
N ILE A 398 -24.48 -32.78 6.45
CA ILE A 398 -24.27 -33.86 5.47
C ILE A 398 -22.93 -34.59 5.69
N CYS A 399 -21.89 -33.89 6.13
CA CYS A 399 -20.56 -34.46 6.32
C CYS A 399 -20.30 -34.96 7.73
N PHE A 400 -21.27 -34.83 8.65
CA PHE A 400 -21.10 -35.20 10.06
C PHE A 400 -20.85 -36.71 10.26
N GLU A 401 -21.49 -37.58 9.46
CA GLU A 401 -21.34 -39.02 9.56
C GLU A 401 -20.02 -39.56 8.94
N ASN A 402 -19.40 -38.82 8.05
CA ASN A 402 -18.18 -39.22 7.34
C ASN A 402 -17.19 -38.02 7.17
N PRO A 403 -16.40 -37.69 8.20
CA PRO A 403 -15.50 -36.56 8.18
C PRO A 403 -14.48 -36.56 7.02
N GLU A 404 -13.97 -37.77 6.67
CA GLU A 404 -13.00 -37.94 5.57
C GLU A 404 -13.63 -37.64 4.20
N GLU A 405 -14.92 -37.97 4.02
CA GLU A 405 -15.65 -37.63 2.79
C GLU A 405 -15.96 -36.12 2.73
N GLY A 406 -16.21 -35.51 3.89
CA GLY A 406 -16.33 -34.05 4.00
C GLY A 406 -15.07 -33.33 3.57
N GLU A 407 -13.90 -33.77 4.00
CA GLU A 407 -12.62 -33.22 3.61
C GLU A 407 -12.34 -33.38 2.10
N LEU A 408 -12.69 -34.52 1.53
CA LEU A 408 -12.59 -34.75 0.08
C LEU A 408 -13.52 -33.82 -0.69
N ILE A 409 -14.78 -33.66 -0.27
CA ILE A 409 -15.75 -32.75 -0.91
C ILE A 409 -15.23 -31.32 -0.87
N GLU A 410 -14.71 -30.87 0.27
CA GLU A 410 -14.12 -29.56 0.42
C GLU A 410 -12.96 -29.35 -0.56
N GLN A 411 -12.06 -30.32 -0.68
CA GLN A 411 -10.94 -30.26 -1.62
C GLN A 411 -11.41 -30.23 -3.09
N LEU A 412 -12.45 -30.99 -3.46
CA LEU A 412 -12.98 -31.00 -4.83
C LEU A 412 -13.70 -29.69 -5.16
N LEU A 413 -14.42 -29.09 -4.22
CA LEU A 413 -15.07 -27.79 -4.38
C LEU A 413 -14.05 -26.66 -4.52
N LEU A 414 -12.98 -26.68 -3.74
CA LEU A 414 -11.85 -25.75 -3.87
C LEU A 414 -11.19 -25.85 -5.26
N LEU A 415 -11.00 -27.09 -5.74
CA LEU A 415 -10.42 -27.34 -7.06
C LEU A 415 -11.32 -26.83 -8.19
N GLN A 416 -12.62 -27.15 -8.15
CA GLN A 416 -13.61 -26.69 -9.11
C GLN A 416 -13.65 -25.17 -9.19
N ARG A 417 -13.63 -24.52 -8.06
CA ARG A 417 -13.72 -23.07 -7.97
C ARG A 417 -12.47 -22.36 -8.44
N SER A 418 -11.28 -22.84 -8.05
CA SER A 418 -10.01 -22.28 -8.52
C SER A 418 -9.92 -22.31 -10.05
N LYS A 419 -10.47 -23.34 -10.68
CA LYS A 419 -10.49 -23.49 -12.14
C LYS A 419 -11.68 -22.84 -12.85
N SER A 420 -12.81 -22.62 -12.15
CA SER A 420 -13.95 -21.89 -12.72
C SER A 420 -13.61 -20.41 -12.97
N LEU A 421 -12.67 -19.84 -12.20
CA LEU A 421 -12.16 -18.48 -12.37
C LEU A 421 -11.08 -18.35 -13.46
N MET A 422 -10.61 -19.47 -14.00
CA MET A 422 -9.63 -19.47 -15.10
C MET A 422 -10.36 -19.48 -16.45
N GLN A 423 -9.89 -18.66 -17.41
CA GLN A 423 -10.43 -18.61 -18.78
C GLN A 423 -10.33 -19.96 -19.52
N ARG A 424 -9.52 -20.90 -19.04
CA ARG A 424 -9.37 -22.24 -19.62
C ARG A 424 -9.51 -23.31 -18.52
N ARG A 425 -10.63 -24.03 -18.56
CA ARG A 425 -10.93 -25.16 -17.64
C ARG A 425 -10.14 -26.45 -17.97
N ARG A 426 -8.97 -26.34 -18.60
CA ARG A 426 -8.15 -27.52 -18.97
C ARG A 426 -7.63 -28.22 -17.72
N GLY A 427 -7.85 -29.53 -17.66
CA GLY A 427 -7.32 -30.41 -16.62
C GLY A 427 -8.17 -30.54 -15.36
N LEU A 428 -9.29 -29.83 -15.19
CA LEU A 428 -10.17 -29.96 -14.02
C LEU A 428 -10.65 -31.40 -13.82
N LYS A 429 -11.13 -32.04 -14.88
CA LYS A 429 -11.59 -33.44 -14.84
C LYS A 429 -10.49 -34.38 -14.36
N ASN A 430 -9.29 -34.30 -14.93
CA ASN A 430 -8.16 -35.16 -14.58
C ASN A 430 -7.71 -34.99 -13.13
N GLU A 431 -7.75 -33.77 -12.60
CA GLU A 431 -7.41 -33.48 -11.20
C GLU A 431 -8.46 -33.96 -10.24
N ILE A 432 -9.75 -33.84 -10.57
CA ILE A 432 -10.86 -34.43 -9.79
C ILE A 432 -10.71 -35.95 -9.76
N GLU A 433 -10.49 -36.59 -10.93
CA GLU A 433 -10.29 -38.04 -11.01
C GLU A 433 -9.06 -38.52 -10.23
N SER A 434 -7.98 -37.74 -10.24
CA SER A 434 -6.77 -38.05 -9.46
C SER A 434 -7.04 -38.04 -7.96
N ARG A 435 -7.74 -37.04 -7.47
CA ARG A 435 -8.07 -36.93 -6.04
C ARG A 435 -9.05 -38.01 -5.57
N LEU A 436 -10.04 -38.32 -6.40
CA LEU A 436 -10.96 -39.44 -6.11
C LEU A 436 -10.22 -40.77 -6.06
N LYS A 437 -9.29 -41.03 -6.97
CA LYS A 437 -8.47 -42.25 -6.96
C LYS A 437 -7.57 -42.31 -5.72
N GLU A 438 -6.95 -41.21 -5.35
CA GLU A 438 -6.10 -41.11 -4.15
C GLU A 438 -6.91 -41.41 -2.88
N PHE A 439 -8.09 -40.84 -2.74
CA PHE A 439 -9.00 -41.10 -1.62
C PHE A 439 -9.43 -42.59 -1.55
N VAL A 440 -9.84 -43.16 -2.70
CA VAL A 440 -10.24 -44.57 -2.75
C VAL A 440 -9.08 -45.53 -2.40
N ASN A 441 -7.86 -45.19 -2.81
CA ASN A 441 -6.67 -45.99 -2.51
C ASN A 441 -6.29 -45.90 -1.01
N ASN A 442 -6.43 -44.73 -0.39
CA ASN A 442 -6.17 -44.54 1.03
C ASN A 442 -7.20 -45.26 1.91
N LYS A 443 -8.46 -45.38 1.46
CA LYS A 443 -9.49 -46.22 2.18
C LYS A 443 -9.28 -47.74 2.04
N LYS A 444 -8.40 -48.18 1.15
CA LYS A 444 -8.10 -49.62 0.95
C LYS A 444 -6.85 -50.07 1.70
N GLN A 445 -6.11 -49.18 2.32
CA GLN A 445 -5.05 -49.46 3.28
C GLN A 445 -5.56 -49.34 4.72
#